data_7705b8503f9a25520ee32008359281c3
#
_entry.id   7705b8503f9a25520ee32008359281c3
#
_cell.length_a   1.000
_cell.length_b   1.000
_cell.length_c   1.000
_cell.angle_alpha   90.00
_cell.angle_beta   90.00
_cell.angle_gamma   90.00
#
_symmetry.space_group_name_H-M   'P 1'
#
loop_
_entity.id
_entity.type
_entity.pdbx_description
1 polymer ?
#
loop_
_entity_poly.entity_id
_entity_poly.type
_entity_poly.pdbx_seq_one_letter_code
_entity_poly.pdbx_strand_id
1 'polypeptide(L)' 'MSKQEIEFEKEKETKNTIRYMEITDGKPPVINYLYIQKWALKPTTPEKIKITIEW' A
#
# COMPACT_ATOMS: atom_id res chain seq x y z
N MET A 1 -15.40 3.56 17.25
CA MET A 1 -15.07 3.48 15.83
C MET A 1 -13.88 4.36 15.51
N SER A 2 -12.86 3.76 14.97
CA SER A 2 -11.65 4.48 14.64
C SER A 2 -11.30 4.27 13.17
N LYS A 3 -10.54 5.21 12.63
CA LYS A 3 -10.18 5.18 11.23
C LYS A 3 -8.79 5.77 11.06
N GLN A 4 -7.99 5.15 10.21
CA GLN A 4 -6.65 5.64 9.90
C GLN A 4 -6.36 5.46 8.43
N GLU A 5 -5.80 6.48 7.81
CA GLU A 5 -5.41 6.44 6.40
C GLU A 5 -3.89 6.42 6.31
N ILE A 6 -3.38 5.52 5.49
CA ILE A 6 -1.94 5.32 5.34
C ILE A 6 -1.60 5.33 3.86
N GLU A 7 -0.56 6.07 3.50
CA GLU A 7 -0.10 6.13 2.13
C GLU A 7 1.02 5.16 1.89
N PHE A 8 0.98 4.53 0.72
CA PHE A 8 1.99 3.57 0.31
C PHE A 8 2.50 3.95 -1.07
N GLU A 9 3.74 3.61 -1.36
CA GLU A 9 4.26 3.77 -2.70
C GLU A 9 4.84 2.45 -3.18
N LYS A 10 4.81 2.26 -4.50
CA LYS A 10 5.29 1.04 -5.11
C LYS A 10 6.79 0.90 -4.90
N GLU A 11 7.20 -0.18 -4.26
CA GLU A 11 8.61 -0.46 -4.04
C GLU A 11 9.14 -1.44 -5.05
N LYS A 12 8.40 -2.54 -5.28
CA LYS A 12 8.85 -3.60 -6.15
C LYS A 12 7.67 -4.26 -6.82
N GLU A 13 7.87 -4.70 -8.04
CA GLU A 13 6.84 -5.37 -8.80
C GLU A 13 7.33 -6.75 -9.20
N THR A 14 6.52 -7.77 -8.94
CA THR A 14 6.79 -9.13 -9.36
C THR A 14 5.83 -9.49 -10.50
N LYS A 15 5.87 -10.76 -10.94
CA LYS A 15 5.03 -11.20 -12.04
C LYS A 15 3.53 -11.00 -11.79
N ASN A 16 3.08 -11.33 -10.58
CA ASN A 16 1.65 -11.28 -10.27
C ASN A 16 1.30 -10.35 -9.12
N THR A 17 2.30 -9.78 -8.46
CA THR A 17 2.10 -9.04 -7.23
C THR A 17 2.92 -7.77 -7.22
N ILE A 18 2.42 -6.75 -6.55
CA ILE A 18 3.15 -5.50 -6.36
C ILE A 18 3.36 -5.31 -4.87
N ARG A 19 4.60 -5.08 -4.47
CA ARG A 19 4.91 -4.76 -3.09
C ARG A 19 4.92 -3.25 -2.90
N TYR A 20 4.09 -2.79 -2.00
CA TYR A 20 4.04 -1.39 -1.62
C TYR A 20 4.70 -1.20 -0.28
N MET A 21 5.43 -0.10 -0.14
CA MET A 21 6.08 0.26 1.10
C MET A 21 5.36 1.45 1.71
N GLU A 22 5.12 1.37 3.01
CA GLU A 22 4.46 2.45 3.72
C GLU A 22 5.34 3.70 3.74
N ILE A 23 4.74 4.84 3.46
CA ILE A 23 5.42 6.12 3.54
C ILE A 23 5.34 6.56 4.99
N THR A 24 6.46 6.42 5.71
CA THR A 24 6.52 6.77 7.13
C THR A 24 7.27 8.09 7.26
N ASP A 25 6.55 9.14 7.36
CA ASP A 25 7.13 10.48 7.43
C ASP A 25 7.57 10.79 8.84
N GLY A 26 8.63 10.13 9.29
CA GLY A 26 9.17 10.33 10.63
C GLY A 26 8.41 9.61 11.74
N LYS A 27 7.43 8.78 11.39
CA LYS A 27 6.62 8.05 12.35
C LYS A 27 6.89 6.55 12.24
N PRO A 28 6.65 5.78 13.31
CA PRO A 28 6.78 4.33 13.22
C PRO A 28 5.79 3.77 12.20
N PRO A 29 6.17 2.73 11.47
CA PRO A 29 5.24 2.14 10.50
C PRO A 29 4.08 1.43 11.18
N VAL A 30 2.92 1.52 10.56
CA VAL A 30 1.72 0.85 11.05
C VAL A 30 1.61 -0.53 10.43
N ILE A 31 1.85 -0.63 9.12
CA ILE A 31 1.75 -1.89 8.39
C ILE A 31 3.11 -2.33 7.88
N ASN A 32 3.93 -1.38 7.44
CA ASN A 32 5.27 -1.56 6.90
C ASN A 32 5.26 -1.91 5.42
N TYR A 33 4.86 -3.12 5.03
CA TYR A 33 4.79 -3.54 3.64
C TYR A 33 3.42 -4.10 3.34
N LEU A 34 2.99 -3.93 2.09
CA LEU A 34 1.70 -4.43 1.66
C LEU A 34 1.85 -5.10 0.30
N TYR A 35 1.31 -6.30 0.16
CA TYR A 35 1.34 -7.04 -1.10
C TYR A 35 -0.05 -7.03 -1.72
N ILE A 36 -0.14 -6.54 -2.95
CA ILE A 36 -1.41 -6.49 -3.66
C ILE A 36 -1.27 -7.26 -4.97
N GLN A 37 -2.23 -8.11 -5.26
CA GLN A 37 -2.25 -8.86 -6.51
C GLN A 37 -2.54 -7.89 -7.67
N LYS A 38 -1.82 -8.06 -8.77
CA LYS A 38 -1.97 -7.15 -9.90
C LYS A 38 -3.38 -7.11 -10.47
N TRP A 39 -4.08 -8.23 -10.45
CA TRP A 39 -5.44 -8.26 -10.99
C TRP A 39 -6.38 -7.31 -10.24
N ALA A 40 -6.11 -7.03 -8.99
CA ALA A 40 -6.96 -6.15 -8.18
C ALA A 40 -6.82 -4.68 -8.54
N LEU A 41 -5.73 -4.32 -9.23
CA LEU A 41 -5.45 -2.93 -9.58
C LEU A 41 -5.55 -2.66 -11.08
N LYS A 42 -6.11 -3.59 -11.82
CA LYS A 42 -6.28 -3.41 -13.26
C LYS A 42 -7.18 -2.20 -13.56
N PRO A 43 -6.93 -1.54 -14.71
CA PRO A 43 -5.92 -1.85 -15.73
C PRO A 43 -4.55 -1.25 -15.48
N THR A 44 -4.39 -0.45 -14.44
CA THR A 44 -3.13 0.23 -14.17
C THR A 44 -2.55 -0.20 -12.83
N THR A 45 -1.23 -0.10 -12.71
CA THR A 45 -0.54 -0.33 -11.46
C THR A 45 -0.08 1.02 -10.93
N PRO A 46 -0.84 1.63 -10.02
CA PRO A 46 -0.49 2.97 -9.54
C PRO A 46 0.81 2.98 -8.75
N GLU A 47 1.53 4.08 -8.86
CA GLU A 47 2.76 4.27 -8.11
C GLU A 47 2.49 4.45 -6.63
N LYS A 48 1.38 5.10 -6.30
CA LYS A 48 1.00 5.37 -4.92
C LYS A 48 -0.43 4.97 -4.67
N ILE A 49 -0.68 4.45 -3.49
CA ILE A 49 -2.03 4.07 -3.06
C ILE A 49 -2.27 4.57 -1.65
N LYS A 50 -3.52 4.63 -1.27
CA LYS A 50 -3.91 5.00 0.08
C LYS A 50 -4.79 3.89 0.65
N ILE A 51 -4.44 3.42 1.83
CA ILE A 51 -5.17 2.36 2.52
C ILE A 51 -5.88 2.96 3.73
N THR A 52 -7.12 2.58 3.91
CA THR A 52 -7.91 3.02 5.06
C THR A 52 -8.15 1.84 5.98
N ILE A 53 -7.85 2.03 7.26
CA ILE A 53 -8.09 1.02 8.29
C ILE A 53 -9.19 1.54 9.19
N GLU A 54 -10.20 0.72 9.43
CA GLU A 54 -11.30 1.07 10.31
C GLU A 54 -11.47 -0.01 11.36
N TRP A 55 -11.75 0.39 12.60
CA TRP A 55 -11.99 -0.59 13.68
C TRP A 55 -12.84 0.01 14.80
#